data_903a38b619cf00beeacd87fa525e8493
#
_entry.id   903a38b619cf00beeacd87fa525e8493
#
_cell.length_a   1.000
_cell.length_b   1.000
_cell.length_c   1.000
_cell.angle_alpha   90.00
_cell.angle_beta   90.00
_cell.angle_gamma   90.00
#
_symmetry.space_group_name_H-M   'P 1'
#
loop_
_entity.id
_entity.type
_entity.pdbx_description
1 polymer ?
#
loop_
_entity_poly.entity_id
_entity_poly.type
_entity_poly.pdbx_seq_one_letter_code
_entity_poly.pdbx_strand_id
1 'polypeptide(L)'
;MAQINVCNLTFAYEGSFDKVFDDVSFSIDTNWKLGFIGRNGKGKTTFLNLLLGKYEYSGSISKGIVYDYFPYKISVEDMSKNADDLMEKWKPGVENWRVMCELSNLGIDIEILYRPFSTLSLGERTKVMLAVLFSGENDFLLIDEPTNHLDKDAREIIKKYLSSKKGFILVSHDRDFLDACIDHVLVLKRVGIEVQTGNFSSWWENKERADMNAKAENEKHLKEIHKLKKSADRSKRWAEKNEGTKIGFDPVKEHDRFLGTRSYIGAKTKKMQSRIKSFEKRILNEIEEKEGLLNEIEEITDLKLQPLTHHKERLIECKDFSLCYKGAEKPSVKNISFEIVQGERVFLDGNNGCGKSSLIKSILAQVNGKAERELNYETTGTLSVVSGLKISYISQDTSHLRGTLKAYAEKNDIDYTLLLTLLRQLDFSRVQFGKDMIEFSEGQKKKVLIASSLLTPAHIYIWDEPLNYIDVFSRMQIEKLLMHYAPTMLLVEHDVKFKETLSTKLVKM
;
A
#
# COMPACT_ATOMS: atom_id res chain seq x y z
N MET A 1 8.59 34.67 -3.25
CA MET A 1 8.16 33.24 -3.28
C MET A 1 9.32 32.47 -3.89
N ALA A 2 9.87 31.52 -3.17
CA ALA A 2 10.93 30.67 -3.70
C ALA A 2 10.29 29.44 -4.37
N GLN A 3 10.88 28.99 -5.47
CA GLN A 3 10.44 27.80 -6.19
C GLN A 3 11.56 26.75 -6.17
N ILE A 4 11.17 25.51 -5.95
CA ILE A 4 12.03 24.35 -6.11
C ILE A 4 11.80 23.82 -7.52
N ASN A 5 12.76 24.05 -8.41
CA ASN A 5 12.72 23.53 -9.76
C ASN A 5 13.61 22.29 -9.83
N VAL A 6 13.04 21.19 -10.25
CA VAL A 6 13.72 19.94 -10.56
C VAL A 6 13.73 19.78 -12.06
N CYS A 7 14.92 19.66 -12.68
CA CYS A 7 15.06 19.56 -14.13
C CYS A 7 15.91 18.33 -14.48
N ASN A 8 15.35 17.47 -15.34
CA ASN A 8 15.99 16.27 -15.90
C ASN A 8 16.64 15.36 -14.84
N LEU A 9 15.97 15.22 -13.69
CA LEU A 9 16.46 14.42 -12.57
C LEU A 9 16.50 12.94 -12.98
N THR A 10 17.72 12.38 -12.98
CA THR A 10 17.95 10.96 -13.19
C THR A 10 18.77 10.40 -12.04
N PHE A 11 18.32 9.30 -11.43
CA PHE A 11 19.00 8.66 -10.31
C PHE A 11 18.86 7.14 -10.37
N ALA A 12 19.96 6.44 -10.10
CA ALA A 12 20.01 5.00 -9.82
C ALA A 12 20.96 4.76 -8.65
N TYR A 13 20.70 3.73 -7.84
CA TYR A 13 21.63 3.33 -6.78
C TYR A 13 22.88 2.71 -7.37
N GLU A 14 24.03 2.89 -6.72
CA GLU A 14 25.28 2.25 -7.11
C GLU A 14 25.12 0.73 -7.20
N GLY A 15 25.54 0.16 -8.33
CA GLY A 15 25.42 -1.27 -8.62
C GLY A 15 24.02 -1.72 -9.07
N SER A 16 23.05 -0.83 -9.23
CA SER A 16 21.73 -1.15 -9.79
C SER A 16 21.63 -0.62 -11.22
N PHE A 17 21.14 -1.46 -12.13
CA PHE A 17 20.79 -1.05 -13.50
C PHE A 17 19.41 -0.37 -13.55
N ASP A 18 18.58 -0.53 -12.52
CA ASP A 18 17.24 0.03 -12.48
C ASP A 18 17.29 1.48 -12.02
N LYS A 19 16.83 2.39 -12.87
CA LYS A 19 16.68 3.79 -12.53
C LYS A 19 15.46 3.98 -11.61
N VAL A 20 15.68 4.70 -10.52
CA VAL A 20 14.59 5.12 -9.61
C VAL A 20 13.87 6.33 -10.17
N PHE A 21 14.63 7.27 -10.74
CA PHE A 21 14.13 8.43 -11.47
C PHE A 21 14.80 8.47 -12.85
N ASP A 22 14.04 8.78 -13.90
CA ASP A 22 14.53 8.88 -15.26
C ASP A 22 13.95 10.12 -15.94
N ASP A 23 14.79 11.11 -16.13
CA ASP A 23 14.49 12.40 -16.80
C ASP A 23 13.25 13.12 -16.23
N VAL A 24 13.15 13.23 -14.91
CA VAL A 24 11.99 13.81 -14.21
C VAL A 24 12.17 15.32 -14.07
N SER A 25 11.13 16.08 -14.49
CA SER A 25 11.15 17.56 -14.38
C SER A 25 9.81 18.05 -13.83
N PHE A 26 9.84 18.88 -12.79
CA PHE A 26 8.67 19.51 -12.18
C PHE A 26 9.08 20.71 -11.31
N SER A 27 8.09 21.48 -10.86
CA SER A 27 8.29 22.68 -10.05
C SER A 27 7.35 22.66 -8.83
N ILE A 28 7.84 23.12 -7.69
CA ILE A 28 7.13 23.19 -6.41
C ILE A 28 7.28 24.61 -5.85
N ASP A 29 6.20 25.19 -5.33
CA ASP A 29 6.27 26.42 -4.54
C ASP A 29 6.57 26.08 -3.07
N THR A 30 7.49 26.83 -2.46
CA THR A 30 7.89 26.62 -1.06
C THR A 30 6.80 26.93 -0.04
N ASN A 31 5.66 27.50 -0.43
CA ASN A 31 4.51 27.74 0.45
C ASN A 31 3.48 26.60 0.42
N TRP A 32 3.62 25.67 -0.51
CA TRP A 32 2.66 24.58 -0.66
C TRP A 32 2.77 23.55 0.46
N LYS A 33 1.64 22.93 0.77
CA LYS A 33 1.52 21.76 1.63
C LYS A 33 1.39 20.55 0.75
N LEU A 34 2.49 19.90 0.46
CA LEU A 34 2.57 18.82 -0.51
C LEU A 34 2.40 17.46 0.16
N GLY A 35 1.43 16.68 -0.28
CA GLY A 35 1.34 15.26 0.05
C GLY A 35 2.12 14.42 -0.95
N PHE A 36 3.20 13.78 -0.54
CA PHE A 36 3.99 12.93 -1.42
C PHE A 36 3.48 11.49 -1.40
N ILE A 37 2.80 11.10 -2.47
CA ILE A 37 2.08 9.83 -2.59
C ILE A 37 2.78 8.93 -3.59
N GLY A 38 2.82 7.65 -3.30
CA GLY A 38 3.40 6.63 -4.17
C GLY A 38 3.49 5.30 -3.44
N ARG A 39 3.62 4.22 -4.20
CA ARG A 39 3.79 2.88 -3.64
C ARG A 39 5.08 2.75 -2.85
N ASN A 40 5.12 1.82 -1.89
CA ASN A 40 6.32 1.55 -1.11
C ASN A 40 7.45 0.99 -1.99
N GLY A 41 8.69 1.44 -1.72
CA GLY A 41 9.87 1.02 -2.48
C GLY A 41 10.05 1.71 -3.85
N LYS A 42 9.18 2.64 -4.24
CA LYS A 42 9.29 3.37 -5.52
C LYS A 42 10.19 4.60 -5.47
N GLY A 43 10.74 4.97 -4.31
CA GLY A 43 11.72 6.05 -4.22
C GLY A 43 11.26 7.30 -3.49
N LYS A 44 10.16 7.28 -2.70
CA LYS A 44 9.73 8.45 -1.90
C LYS A 44 10.85 8.95 -0.99
N THR A 45 11.34 8.12 -0.10
CA THR A 45 12.45 8.46 0.81
C THR A 45 13.74 8.75 0.05
N THR A 46 13.96 8.12 -1.11
CA THR A 46 15.10 8.41 -1.99
C THR A 46 15.02 9.85 -2.50
N PHE A 47 13.85 10.30 -2.97
CA PHE A 47 13.65 11.68 -3.42
C PHE A 47 13.90 12.69 -2.29
N LEU A 48 13.37 12.42 -1.07
CA LEU A 48 13.64 13.28 0.08
C LEU A 48 15.15 13.33 0.40
N ASN A 49 15.87 12.23 0.28
CA ASN A 49 17.30 12.18 0.49
C ASN A 49 18.10 12.90 -0.63
N LEU A 50 17.59 12.94 -1.87
CA LEU A 50 18.16 13.74 -2.96
C LEU A 50 18.02 15.25 -2.68
N LEU A 51 16.85 15.70 -2.18
CA LEU A 51 16.65 17.08 -1.74
C LEU A 51 17.61 17.46 -0.62
N LEU A 52 17.91 16.54 0.30
CA LEU A 52 18.89 16.71 1.38
C LEU A 52 20.35 16.66 0.89
N GLY A 53 20.60 16.41 -0.40
CA GLY A 53 21.97 16.30 -0.95
C GLY A 53 22.75 15.07 -0.49
N LYS A 54 22.09 14.00 -0.03
CA LYS A 54 22.76 12.78 0.46
C LYS A 54 23.25 11.85 -0.66
N TYR A 55 22.76 12.02 -1.87
CA TYR A 55 23.12 11.20 -3.02
C TYR A 55 23.50 12.10 -4.21
N GLU A 56 24.43 11.64 -5.02
CA GLU A 56 24.74 12.24 -6.30
C GLU A 56 23.68 11.86 -7.34
N TYR A 57 23.31 12.79 -8.20
CA TYR A 57 22.31 12.63 -9.25
C TYR A 57 22.68 13.39 -10.52
N SER A 58 22.10 13.00 -11.64
CA SER A 58 22.16 13.76 -12.89
C SER A 58 20.95 14.68 -13.01
N GLY A 59 21.15 15.85 -13.62
CA GLY A 59 20.14 16.91 -13.69
C GLY A 59 20.41 18.05 -12.71
N SER A 60 19.39 18.82 -12.38
CA SER A 60 19.52 19.93 -11.44
C SER A 60 18.32 20.08 -10.51
N ILE A 61 18.60 20.44 -9.27
CA ILE A 61 17.60 20.84 -8.26
C ILE A 61 17.98 22.25 -7.81
N SER A 62 17.00 23.15 -7.65
CA SER A 62 17.23 24.53 -7.22
C SER A 62 18.09 24.60 -5.96
N LYS A 63 19.12 25.45 -5.99
CA LYS A 63 20.02 25.69 -4.84
C LYS A 63 19.49 26.86 -4.01
N GLY A 64 19.90 26.93 -2.73
CA GLY A 64 19.62 28.06 -1.84
C GLY A 64 18.37 27.89 -0.97
N ILE A 65 17.77 26.70 -0.94
CA ILE A 65 16.69 26.33 -0.01
C ILE A 65 17.30 25.44 1.08
N VAL A 66 17.00 25.77 2.32
CA VAL A 66 17.39 24.95 3.49
C VAL A 66 16.30 23.92 3.71
N TYR A 67 16.69 22.66 3.72
CA TYR A 67 15.80 21.55 3.99
C TYR A 67 16.05 21.01 5.39
N ASP A 68 14.99 20.71 6.12
CA ASP A 68 15.06 20.00 7.39
C ASP A 68 14.16 18.74 7.31
N TYR A 69 14.54 17.68 8.00
CA TYR A 69 13.95 16.35 7.80
C TYR A 69 13.48 15.72 9.10
N PHE A 70 12.23 15.30 9.12
CA PHE A 70 11.63 14.50 10.18
C PHE A 70 11.45 13.03 9.70
N PRO A 71 11.75 12.02 10.54
CA PRO A 71 12.18 12.12 11.94
C PRO A 71 13.70 12.33 12.08
N TYR A 72 14.09 13.04 13.11
CA TYR A 72 15.50 13.15 13.48
C TYR A 72 16.04 11.78 13.90
N LYS A 73 17.30 11.50 13.54
CA LYS A 73 17.96 10.27 13.94
C LYS A 73 18.33 10.32 15.43
N ILE A 74 17.94 9.28 16.16
CA ILE A 74 18.22 9.10 17.58
C ILE A 74 19.11 7.87 17.73
N SER A 75 20.28 8.05 18.34
CA SER A 75 21.15 6.93 18.71
C SER A 75 20.70 6.33 20.06
N VAL A 76 21.21 5.14 20.38
CA VAL A 76 20.95 4.50 21.69
C VAL A 76 21.46 5.38 22.84
N GLU A 77 22.58 6.06 22.65
CA GLU A 77 23.16 7.00 23.62
C GLU A 77 22.29 8.25 23.84
N ASP A 78 21.63 8.71 22.77
CA ASP A 78 20.76 9.90 22.84
C ASP A 78 19.47 9.66 23.65
N MET A 79 19.07 8.41 23.83
CA MET A 79 17.86 8.07 24.60
C MET A 79 17.97 8.44 26.08
N SER A 80 19.19 8.51 26.63
CA SER A 80 19.42 8.91 28.02
C SER A 80 19.49 10.44 28.23
N LYS A 81 19.63 11.21 27.15
CA LYS A 81 19.70 12.67 27.18
C LYS A 81 18.33 13.32 27.31
N ASN A 82 18.29 14.53 27.81
CA ASN A 82 17.10 15.34 27.83
C ASN A 82 16.75 15.84 26.41
N ALA A 83 15.48 16.14 26.17
CA ALA A 83 15.06 16.66 24.88
C ALA A 83 15.72 18.02 24.54
N ASP A 84 16.01 18.85 25.56
CA ASP A 84 16.73 20.12 25.41
C ASP A 84 18.15 19.92 24.85
N ASP A 85 18.92 18.95 25.39
CA ASP A 85 20.26 18.62 24.85
C ASP A 85 20.20 18.11 23.39
N LEU A 86 19.14 17.41 23.04
CA LEU A 86 18.97 16.89 21.68
C LEU A 86 18.57 17.96 20.68
N MET A 87 17.89 19.03 21.11
CA MET A 87 17.50 20.15 20.25
C MET A 87 18.75 20.83 19.65
N GLU A 88 19.76 21.11 20.46
CA GLU A 88 21.02 21.71 19.99
C GLU A 88 21.75 20.81 18.96
N LYS A 89 21.66 19.49 19.15
CA LYS A 89 22.22 18.49 18.22
C LYS A 89 21.45 18.45 16.88
N TRP A 90 20.12 18.51 16.94
CA TRP A 90 19.28 18.38 15.75
C TRP A 90 19.23 19.67 14.92
N LYS A 91 19.18 20.82 15.61
CA LYS A 91 19.05 22.12 14.98
C LYS A 91 19.89 23.16 15.74
N PRO A 92 21.21 23.23 15.48
CA PRO A 92 22.10 24.13 16.19
C PRO A 92 21.68 25.60 16.07
N GLY A 93 21.70 26.32 17.19
CA GLY A 93 21.37 27.74 17.23
C GLY A 93 19.88 28.06 17.21
N VAL A 94 19.02 27.08 17.42
CA VAL A 94 17.57 27.32 17.58
C VAL A 94 17.31 28.01 18.93
N GLU A 95 16.50 29.07 18.90
CA GLU A 95 16.06 29.77 20.08
C GLU A 95 15.02 28.95 20.86
N ASN A 96 15.31 28.57 22.10
CA ASN A 96 14.46 27.71 22.94
C ASN A 96 13.02 28.23 23.06
N TRP A 97 12.82 29.55 23.12
CA TRP A 97 11.46 30.10 23.21
C TRP A 97 10.58 29.77 21.99
N ARG A 98 11.16 29.62 20.78
CA ARG A 98 10.41 29.21 19.59
C ARG A 98 9.93 27.77 19.71
N VAL A 99 10.80 26.88 20.19
CA VAL A 99 10.40 25.48 20.44
C VAL A 99 9.31 25.39 21.51
N MET A 100 9.42 26.22 22.58
CA MET A 100 8.39 26.29 23.61
C MET A 100 7.03 26.76 23.06
N CYS A 101 7.03 27.75 22.15
CA CYS A 101 5.81 28.18 21.47
C CYS A 101 5.20 27.04 20.63
N GLU A 102 6.03 26.29 19.90
CA GLU A 102 5.56 25.19 19.08
C GLU A 102 5.05 24.02 19.93
N LEU A 103 5.69 23.72 21.07
CA LEU A 103 5.19 22.73 22.05
C LEU A 103 3.82 23.12 22.62
N SER A 104 3.64 24.40 22.95
CA SER A 104 2.35 24.92 23.40
C SER A 104 1.25 24.73 22.33
N ASN A 105 1.57 25.00 21.06
CA ASN A 105 0.66 24.75 19.91
C ASN A 105 0.31 23.26 19.76
N LEU A 106 1.21 22.36 20.17
CA LEU A 106 1.02 20.90 20.18
C LEU A 106 0.36 20.38 21.47
N GLY A 107 -0.01 21.30 22.39
CA GLY A 107 -0.69 20.95 23.64
C GLY A 107 0.19 20.13 24.59
N ILE A 108 1.49 20.43 24.65
CA ILE A 108 2.45 19.76 25.52
C ILE A 108 3.07 20.78 26.48
N ASP A 109 3.24 20.33 27.74
CA ASP A 109 3.93 21.12 28.75
C ASP A 109 5.42 21.22 28.45
N ILE A 110 6.00 22.38 28.72
CA ILE A 110 7.41 22.70 28.52
C ILE A 110 8.32 21.77 29.35
N GLU A 111 7.85 21.30 30.51
CA GLU A 111 8.60 20.38 31.38
C GLU A 111 9.10 19.12 30.66
N ILE A 112 8.47 18.73 29.56
CA ILE A 112 8.88 17.59 28.73
C ILE A 112 10.31 17.71 28.21
N LEU A 113 10.80 18.94 27.98
CA LEU A 113 12.15 19.19 27.49
C LEU A 113 13.25 18.75 28.45
N TYR A 114 12.95 18.76 29.75
CA TYR A 114 13.91 18.41 30.82
C TYR A 114 13.84 16.94 31.22
N ARG A 115 12.96 16.18 30.63
CA ARG A 115 12.85 14.72 30.87
C ARG A 115 13.74 13.95 29.92
N PRO A 116 14.35 12.81 30.39
CA PRO A 116 15.09 11.92 29.53
C PRO A 116 14.22 11.43 28.37
N PHE A 117 14.75 11.46 27.15
CA PHE A 117 13.99 11.14 25.94
C PHE A 117 13.44 9.70 25.94
N SER A 118 14.12 8.77 26.65
CA SER A 118 13.65 7.40 26.86
C SER A 118 12.33 7.30 27.62
N THR A 119 12.05 8.26 28.52
CA THR A 119 10.84 8.27 29.35
C THR A 119 9.59 8.84 28.63
N LEU A 120 9.81 9.45 27.48
CA LEU A 120 8.73 10.02 26.66
C LEU A 120 8.00 8.94 25.91
N SER A 121 6.68 9.04 25.86
CA SER A 121 5.86 8.21 24.94
C SER A 121 6.20 8.51 23.49
N LEU A 122 5.88 7.59 22.59
CA LEU A 122 6.13 7.78 21.14
C LEU A 122 5.42 9.03 20.61
N GLY A 123 4.21 9.32 21.09
CA GLY A 123 3.47 10.53 20.74
C GLY A 123 4.15 11.82 21.22
N GLU A 124 4.66 11.83 22.45
CA GLU A 124 5.41 12.96 22.98
C GLU A 124 6.71 13.19 22.22
N ARG A 125 7.46 12.11 21.90
CA ARG A 125 8.68 12.19 21.07
C ARG A 125 8.41 12.81 19.71
N THR A 126 7.36 12.34 19.03
CA THR A 126 6.96 12.87 17.72
C THR A 126 6.63 14.36 17.80
N LYS A 127 5.89 14.78 18.81
CA LYS A 127 5.52 16.19 19.00
C LYS A 127 6.73 17.06 19.32
N VAL A 128 7.67 16.61 20.16
CA VAL A 128 8.93 17.32 20.44
C VAL A 128 9.75 17.49 19.17
N MET A 129 9.94 16.44 18.40
CA MET A 129 10.67 16.51 17.14
C MET A 129 10.01 17.45 16.12
N LEU A 130 8.65 17.45 16.04
CA LEU A 130 7.93 18.38 15.17
C LEU A 130 8.04 19.82 15.66
N ALA A 131 8.02 20.07 16.97
CA ALA A 131 8.23 21.41 17.52
C ALA A 131 9.61 21.95 17.16
N VAL A 132 10.66 21.13 17.26
CA VAL A 132 12.02 21.50 16.83
C VAL A 132 12.08 21.74 15.33
N LEU A 133 11.44 20.88 14.54
CA LEU A 133 11.42 21.01 13.07
C LEU A 133 10.84 22.36 12.63
N PHE A 134 9.71 22.78 13.20
CA PHE A 134 9.00 24.01 12.85
C PHE A 134 9.51 25.28 13.57
N SER A 135 10.51 25.16 14.42
CA SER A 135 11.10 26.31 15.14
C SER A 135 12.06 27.14 14.29
N GLY A 136 12.50 26.63 13.14
CA GLY A 136 13.41 27.34 12.21
C GLY A 136 12.71 28.40 11.36
N GLU A 137 13.51 29.25 10.72
CA GLU A 137 13.05 30.26 9.78
C GLU A 137 13.37 29.85 8.34
N ASN A 138 12.38 30.01 7.45
CA ASN A 138 12.54 29.82 6.01
C ASN A 138 13.01 28.43 5.54
N ASP A 139 12.87 27.41 6.37
CA ASP A 139 13.14 26.04 6.00
C ASP A 139 11.99 25.46 5.19
N PHE A 140 12.31 24.62 4.19
CA PHE A 140 11.31 23.77 3.56
C PHE A 140 11.38 22.38 4.17
N LEU A 141 10.29 21.95 4.80
CA LEU A 141 10.31 20.80 5.72
C LEU A 141 9.94 19.51 5.01
N LEU A 142 10.68 18.46 5.29
CA LEU A 142 10.47 17.11 4.75
C LEU A 142 10.00 16.21 5.89
N ILE A 143 8.72 15.84 5.88
CA ILE A 143 8.08 15.09 6.96
C ILE A 143 7.74 13.69 6.45
N ASP A 144 8.43 12.68 6.98
CA ASP A 144 8.27 11.27 6.56
C ASP A 144 7.58 10.46 7.67
N GLU A 145 6.33 10.06 7.42
CA GLU A 145 5.50 9.20 8.27
C GLU A 145 5.35 9.67 9.74
N PRO A 146 4.87 10.90 10.00
CA PRO A 146 4.76 11.41 11.37
C PRO A 146 3.66 10.73 12.19
N THR A 147 2.77 9.97 11.55
CA THR A 147 1.62 9.32 12.19
C THR A 147 1.86 7.89 12.66
N ASN A 148 3.05 7.34 12.39
CA ASN A 148 3.38 5.98 12.79
C ASN A 148 3.38 5.83 14.32
N HIS A 149 2.74 4.77 14.82
CA HIS A 149 2.61 4.44 16.24
C HIS A 149 1.87 5.47 17.11
N LEU A 150 1.20 6.45 16.52
CA LEU A 150 0.39 7.41 17.25
C LEU A 150 -1.02 6.86 17.52
N ASP A 151 -1.51 7.11 18.71
CA ASP A 151 -2.93 6.92 19.03
C ASP A 151 -3.80 7.99 18.37
N LYS A 152 -5.11 7.81 18.47
CA LYS A 152 -6.09 8.69 17.84
C LYS A 152 -5.95 10.14 18.31
N ASP A 153 -5.77 10.36 19.62
CA ASP A 153 -5.72 11.70 20.21
C ASP A 153 -4.46 12.46 19.79
N ALA A 154 -3.28 11.80 19.83
CA ALA A 154 -2.03 12.39 19.35
C ALA A 154 -2.09 12.71 17.86
N ARG A 155 -2.72 11.84 17.05
CA ARG A 155 -2.89 12.02 15.60
C ARG A 155 -3.77 13.23 15.30
N GLU A 156 -4.88 13.43 15.99
CA GLU A 156 -5.76 14.60 15.83
C GLU A 156 -5.06 15.92 16.21
N ILE A 157 -4.24 15.93 17.25
CA ILE A 157 -3.46 17.11 17.63
C ILE A 157 -2.45 17.47 16.53
N ILE A 158 -1.69 16.49 16.04
CA ILE A 158 -0.69 16.72 15.00
C ILE A 158 -1.37 17.11 13.67
N LYS A 159 -2.52 16.53 13.34
CA LYS A 159 -3.33 16.90 12.17
C LYS A 159 -3.72 18.38 12.21
N LYS A 160 -4.28 18.86 13.32
CA LYS A 160 -4.62 20.28 13.51
C LYS A 160 -3.38 21.18 13.43
N TYR A 161 -2.29 20.75 14.04
CA TYR A 161 -1.04 21.49 14.02
C TYR A 161 -0.49 21.65 12.61
N LEU A 162 -0.33 20.57 11.85
CA LEU A 162 0.19 20.61 10.46
C LEU A 162 -0.76 21.35 9.52
N SER A 163 -2.08 21.26 9.71
CA SER A 163 -3.03 22.00 8.91
C SER A 163 -2.87 23.52 9.01
N SER A 164 -2.33 24.03 10.12
CA SER A 164 -2.03 25.47 10.33
C SER A 164 -0.68 25.92 9.73
N LYS A 165 0.21 24.97 9.39
CA LYS A 165 1.56 25.25 8.89
C LYS A 165 1.60 25.33 7.37
N LYS A 166 2.73 25.77 6.79
CA LYS A 166 2.99 25.88 5.35
C LYS A 166 4.43 25.46 5.05
N GLY A 167 4.72 25.21 3.78
CA GLY A 167 6.08 24.99 3.32
C GLY A 167 6.65 23.62 3.71
N PHE A 168 5.94 22.53 3.36
CA PHE A 168 6.42 21.18 3.65
C PHE A 168 6.00 20.15 2.62
N ILE A 169 6.77 19.07 2.55
CA ILE A 169 6.37 17.79 1.93
C ILE A 169 6.04 16.81 3.03
N LEU A 170 4.85 16.24 2.96
CA LEU A 170 4.34 15.23 3.88
C LEU A 170 4.23 13.87 3.19
N VAL A 171 4.97 12.90 3.64
CA VAL A 171 4.75 11.49 3.30
C VAL A 171 3.91 10.88 4.40
N SER A 172 2.75 10.36 4.06
CA SER A 172 1.90 9.63 4.99
C SER A 172 1.06 8.57 4.27
N HIS A 173 0.73 7.51 4.98
CA HIS A 173 -0.17 6.46 4.52
C HIS A 173 -1.59 6.59 5.08
N ASP A 174 -1.85 7.63 5.86
CA ASP A 174 -3.16 7.96 6.43
C ASP A 174 -3.91 8.95 5.54
N ARG A 175 -5.01 8.50 4.92
CA ARG A 175 -5.80 9.29 3.97
C ARG A 175 -6.47 10.49 4.62
N ASP A 176 -7.06 10.31 5.81
CA ASP A 176 -7.73 11.37 6.56
C ASP A 176 -6.73 12.45 6.99
N PHE A 177 -5.54 12.02 7.38
CA PHE A 177 -4.45 12.92 7.74
C PHE A 177 -3.94 13.73 6.53
N LEU A 178 -3.76 13.09 5.38
CA LEU A 178 -3.39 13.76 4.13
C LEU A 178 -4.45 14.77 3.72
N ASP A 179 -5.73 14.36 3.68
CA ASP A 179 -6.84 15.23 3.28
C ASP A 179 -6.95 16.51 4.10
N ALA A 180 -6.63 16.43 5.39
CA ALA A 180 -6.68 17.59 6.28
C ALA A 180 -5.45 18.50 6.22
N CYS A 181 -4.28 17.96 5.86
CA CYS A 181 -3.00 18.66 5.99
C CYS A 181 -2.47 19.25 4.68
N ILE A 182 -2.88 18.72 3.50
CA ILE A 182 -2.28 19.08 2.21
C ILE A 182 -3.21 19.88 1.32
N ASP A 183 -2.64 20.69 0.42
CA ASP A 183 -3.33 21.44 -0.63
C ASP A 183 -2.86 21.07 -2.04
N HIS A 184 -1.75 20.35 -2.15
CA HIS A 184 -1.20 19.81 -3.40
C HIS A 184 -0.74 18.37 -3.20
N VAL A 185 -0.83 17.58 -4.27
CA VAL A 185 -0.39 16.18 -4.28
C VAL A 185 0.78 16.02 -5.23
N LEU A 186 1.88 15.48 -4.73
CA LEU A 186 3.05 15.04 -5.48
C LEU A 186 2.96 13.52 -5.66
N VAL A 187 2.72 13.07 -6.88
CA VAL A 187 2.47 11.64 -7.17
C VAL A 187 3.67 11.03 -7.84
N LEU A 188 4.26 10.02 -7.20
CA LEU A 188 5.31 9.21 -7.80
C LEU A 188 4.70 8.10 -8.63
N LYS A 189 4.74 8.26 -9.96
CA LYS A 189 4.33 7.25 -10.95
C LYS A 189 5.50 6.30 -11.28
N ARG A 190 5.24 5.30 -12.11
CA ARG A 190 6.27 4.38 -12.61
C ARG A 190 7.32 5.10 -13.47
N VAL A 191 6.92 6.11 -14.21
CA VAL A 191 7.76 6.88 -15.12
C VAL A 191 7.56 8.37 -14.84
N GLY A 192 8.02 8.85 -13.66
CA GLY A 192 8.02 10.28 -13.38
C GLY A 192 7.24 10.71 -12.12
N ILE A 193 7.26 12.00 -11.88
CA ILE A 193 6.56 12.67 -10.77
C ILE A 193 5.57 13.67 -11.37
N GLU A 194 4.36 13.68 -10.85
CA GLU A 194 3.30 14.59 -11.24
C GLU A 194 2.84 15.42 -10.04
N VAL A 195 2.63 16.71 -10.24
CA VAL A 195 2.10 17.62 -9.22
C VAL A 195 0.66 17.98 -9.59
N GLN A 196 -0.27 17.79 -8.66
CA GLN A 196 -1.67 18.18 -8.84
C GLN A 196 -2.14 19.04 -7.67
N THR A 197 -3.00 20.02 -7.97
CA THR A 197 -3.68 20.84 -6.97
C THR A 197 -4.83 20.07 -6.34
N GLY A 198 -5.00 20.20 -5.04
CA GLY A 198 -6.06 19.56 -4.27
C GLY A 198 -5.53 18.61 -3.21
N ASN A 199 -6.45 18.05 -2.44
CA ASN A 199 -6.13 17.06 -1.42
C ASN A 199 -6.10 15.63 -2.00
N PHE A 200 -5.81 14.63 -1.15
CA PHE A 200 -5.72 13.23 -1.57
C PHE A 200 -7.04 12.72 -2.17
N SER A 201 -8.18 13.02 -1.55
CA SER A 201 -9.49 12.54 -2.01
C SER A 201 -9.85 13.10 -3.38
N SER A 202 -9.62 14.40 -3.62
CA SER A 202 -9.88 15.01 -4.94
C SER A 202 -8.98 14.45 -6.04
N TRP A 203 -7.70 14.22 -5.72
CA TRP A 203 -6.78 13.55 -6.62
C TRP A 203 -7.24 12.10 -6.94
N TRP A 204 -7.65 11.37 -5.90
CA TRP A 204 -8.10 9.98 -6.05
C TRP A 204 -9.33 9.86 -6.93
N GLU A 205 -10.33 10.71 -6.72
CA GLU A 205 -11.53 10.76 -7.58
C GLU A 205 -11.17 11.04 -9.05
N ASN A 206 -10.27 11.99 -9.29
CA ASN A 206 -9.80 12.30 -10.64
C ASN A 206 -9.08 11.10 -11.27
N LYS A 207 -8.24 10.40 -10.50
CA LYS A 207 -7.58 9.18 -10.93
C LYS A 207 -8.59 8.07 -11.25
N GLU A 208 -9.57 7.80 -10.39
CA GLU A 208 -10.60 6.78 -10.64
C GLU A 208 -11.41 7.08 -11.90
N ARG A 209 -11.76 8.35 -12.14
CA ARG A 209 -12.44 8.76 -13.39
C ARG A 209 -11.55 8.55 -14.62
N ALA A 210 -10.28 8.91 -14.53
CA ALA A 210 -9.33 8.69 -15.61
C ALA A 210 -9.12 7.19 -15.89
N ASP A 211 -8.98 6.37 -14.86
CA ASP A 211 -8.85 4.91 -14.96
C ASP A 211 -10.11 4.26 -15.56
N MET A 212 -11.31 4.73 -15.19
CA MET A 212 -12.58 4.26 -15.79
C MET A 212 -12.66 4.62 -17.27
N ASN A 213 -12.30 5.84 -17.65
CA ASN A 213 -12.28 6.26 -19.05
C ASN A 213 -11.28 5.45 -19.85
N ALA A 214 -10.06 5.29 -19.33
CA ALA A 214 -9.03 4.47 -19.96
C ALA A 214 -9.43 3.00 -20.11
N LYS A 215 -10.14 2.42 -19.13
CA LYS A 215 -10.72 1.06 -19.26
C LYS A 215 -11.75 0.98 -20.38
N ALA A 216 -12.66 1.94 -20.44
CA ALA A 216 -13.67 1.98 -21.49
C ALA A 216 -13.06 2.14 -22.89
N GLU A 217 -11.98 2.92 -23.03
CA GLU A 217 -11.21 3.05 -24.27
C GLU A 217 -10.46 1.77 -24.62
N ASN A 218 -9.77 1.17 -23.65
CA ASN A 218 -9.10 -0.10 -23.82
C ASN A 218 -10.05 -1.21 -24.26
N GLU A 219 -11.25 -1.29 -23.68
CA GLU A 219 -12.25 -2.25 -24.11
C GLU A 219 -12.70 -2.03 -25.57
N LYS A 220 -12.84 -0.77 -26.01
CA LYS A 220 -13.15 -0.45 -27.40
C LYS A 220 -12.00 -0.91 -28.32
N HIS A 221 -10.76 -0.56 -27.98
CA HIS A 221 -9.59 -0.98 -28.76
C HIS A 221 -9.44 -2.50 -28.82
N LEU A 222 -9.62 -3.20 -27.70
CA LEU A 222 -9.59 -4.67 -27.67
C LEU A 222 -10.68 -5.31 -28.55
N LYS A 223 -11.91 -4.76 -28.52
CA LYS A 223 -13.01 -5.22 -29.41
C LYS A 223 -12.66 -5.01 -30.89
N GLU A 224 -12.04 -3.88 -31.23
CA GLU A 224 -11.59 -3.58 -32.59
C GLU A 224 -10.43 -4.49 -33.02
N ILE A 225 -9.41 -4.67 -32.17
CA ILE A 225 -8.31 -5.60 -32.41
C ILE A 225 -8.85 -7.03 -32.64
N HIS A 226 -9.83 -7.45 -31.82
CA HIS A 226 -10.45 -8.78 -32.01
C HIS A 226 -11.19 -8.90 -33.35
N LYS A 227 -11.91 -7.85 -33.78
CA LYS A 227 -12.55 -7.80 -35.11
C LYS A 227 -11.51 -7.88 -36.24
N LEU A 228 -10.40 -7.14 -36.14
CA LEU A 228 -9.34 -7.14 -37.11
C LEU A 228 -8.64 -8.51 -37.17
N LYS A 229 -8.31 -9.12 -36.04
CA LYS A 229 -7.74 -10.50 -35.98
C LYS A 229 -8.70 -11.50 -36.60
N LYS A 230 -9.99 -11.43 -36.31
CA LYS A 230 -11.01 -12.31 -36.94
C LYS A 230 -11.17 -12.08 -38.44
N SER A 231 -10.98 -10.85 -38.91
CA SER A 231 -10.99 -10.53 -40.37
C SER A 231 -9.75 -11.06 -41.05
N ALA A 232 -8.56 -10.95 -40.44
CA ALA A 232 -7.33 -11.52 -40.92
C ALA A 232 -7.42 -13.07 -41.05
N ASP A 233 -7.94 -13.74 -40.02
CA ASP A 233 -8.15 -15.20 -40.02
C ASP A 233 -9.12 -15.65 -41.12
N ARG A 234 -10.20 -14.90 -41.35
CA ARG A 234 -11.13 -15.19 -42.45
C ARG A 234 -10.45 -15.06 -43.80
N SER A 235 -9.66 -14.00 -44.00
CA SER A 235 -8.91 -13.77 -45.23
C SER A 235 -7.90 -14.89 -45.49
N LYS A 236 -7.20 -15.33 -44.42
CA LYS A 236 -6.23 -16.44 -44.48
C LYS A 236 -6.92 -17.76 -44.85
N ARG A 237 -7.99 -18.14 -44.18
CA ARG A 237 -8.77 -19.36 -44.49
C ARG A 237 -9.33 -19.35 -45.91
N TRP A 238 -9.76 -18.17 -46.38
CA TRP A 238 -10.26 -18.02 -47.75
C TRP A 238 -9.13 -18.17 -48.78
N ALA A 239 -7.93 -17.65 -48.48
CA ALA A 239 -6.74 -17.86 -49.29
C ALA A 239 -6.34 -19.35 -49.37
N GLU A 240 -6.31 -20.03 -48.23
CA GLU A 240 -5.99 -21.46 -48.11
C GLU A 240 -7.02 -22.32 -48.90
N LYS A 241 -8.31 -22.01 -48.78
CA LYS A 241 -9.37 -22.70 -49.52
C LYS A 241 -9.23 -22.52 -51.03
N ASN A 242 -8.87 -21.31 -51.49
CA ASN A 242 -8.64 -21.05 -52.91
C ASN A 242 -7.33 -21.70 -53.43
N GLU A 243 -6.35 -21.89 -52.58
CA GLU A 243 -5.11 -22.60 -52.91
C GLU A 243 -5.37 -24.13 -53.00
N GLY A 244 -6.18 -24.68 -52.09
CA GLY A 244 -6.63 -26.08 -52.16
C GLY A 244 -7.44 -26.44 -53.40
N THR A 245 -8.16 -25.46 -54.00
CA THR A 245 -8.86 -25.68 -55.28
C THR A 245 -7.94 -25.76 -56.48
N LYS A 246 -6.62 -25.46 -56.32
CA LYS A 246 -5.60 -25.69 -57.38
C LYS A 246 -5.11 -27.13 -57.47
N ILE A 247 -5.22 -27.88 -56.37
CA ILE A 247 -4.70 -29.24 -56.23
C ILE A 247 -5.92 -30.15 -56.14
N GLY A 248 -6.52 -30.44 -57.28
CA GLY A 248 -7.66 -31.32 -57.29
C GLY A 248 -8.29 -31.35 -58.68
N PHE A 249 -7.64 -32.04 -59.54
CA PHE A 249 -8.29 -32.52 -60.74
C PHE A 249 -8.98 -33.85 -60.41
N ASP A 250 -10.30 -33.84 -60.39
CA ASP A 250 -11.11 -35.02 -60.25
C ASP A 250 -11.47 -35.47 -61.67
N PRO A 251 -10.78 -36.52 -62.22
CA PRO A 251 -10.97 -36.91 -63.62
C PRO A 251 -12.37 -37.45 -63.85
N VAL A 252 -13.16 -37.75 -62.84
CA VAL A 252 -14.53 -38.30 -62.98
C VAL A 252 -15.60 -37.19 -63.04
N LYS A 253 -15.30 -36.01 -62.46
CA LYS A 253 -16.26 -34.89 -62.39
C LYS A 253 -15.97 -33.74 -63.35
N GLU A 254 -14.78 -33.64 -63.90
CA GLU A 254 -14.35 -32.49 -64.73
C GLU A 254 -13.88 -33.01 -66.14
N HIS A 255 -14.83 -33.12 -67.05
CA HIS A 255 -14.56 -33.67 -68.44
C HIS A 255 -13.85 -32.69 -69.38
N ASP A 256 -13.74 -31.37 -69.09
CA ASP A 256 -13.12 -30.41 -69.99
C ASP A 256 -12.29 -29.37 -69.24
N ARG A 257 -11.02 -29.64 -68.98
CA ARG A 257 -10.04 -28.60 -68.63
C ARG A 257 -9.05 -28.41 -69.81
N PHE A 258 -9.26 -27.32 -70.53
CA PHE A 258 -8.32 -26.83 -71.51
C PHE A 258 -7.02 -26.41 -70.80
N LEU A 259 -5.88 -27.02 -71.16
CA LEU A 259 -4.54 -26.80 -70.62
C LEU A 259 -4.11 -25.30 -70.60
N GLY A 260 -4.71 -24.46 -71.46
CA GLY A 260 -4.44 -23.02 -71.54
C GLY A 260 -4.97 -22.17 -70.40
N THR A 261 -5.89 -22.69 -69.61
CA THR A 261 -6.47 -21.92 -68.44
C THR A 261 -5.57 -21.96 -67.18
N ARG A 262 -4.59 -22.88 -67.13
CA ARG A 262 -3.70 -23.04 -65.95
C ARG A 262 -2.81 -21.83 -65.72
N SER A 263 -2.29 -21.20 -66.76
CA SER A 263 -1.48 -19.98 -66.70
C SER A 263 -2.34 -18.75 -66.23
N TYR A 264 -3.56 -18.64 -66.75
CA TYR A 264 -4.50 -17.60 -66.35
C TYR A 264 -4.96 -17.71 -64.89
N ILE A 265 -5.30 -18.93 -64.44
CA ILE A 265 -5.65 -19.19 -63.05
C ILE A 265 -4.45 -18.93 -62.15
N GLY A 266 -3.23 -19.32 -62.54
CA GLY A 266 -2.00 -19.05 -61.83
C GLY A 266 -1.72 -17.54 -61.65
N ALA A 267 -1.86 -16.76 -62.72
CA ALA A 267 -1.70 -15.29 -62.67
C ALA A 267 -2.76 -14.61 -61.83
N LYS A 268 -4.02 -15.05 -61.92
CA LYS A 268 -5.14 -14.52 -61.13
C LYS A 268 -4.93 -14.82 -59.61
N THR A 269 -4.45 -16.01 -59.29
CA THR A 269 -4.17 -16.40 -57.89
C THR A 269 -2.96 -15.67 -57.34
N LYS A 270 -1.89 -15.47 -58.13
CA LYS A 270 -0.71 -14.67 -57.70
C LYS A 270 -1.08 -13.23 -57.40
N LYS A 271 -1.92 -12.60 -58.25
CA LYS A 271 -2.45 -11.23 -58.00
C LYS A 271 -3.31 -11.17 -56.77
N MET A 272 -4.09 -12.21 -56.50
CA MET A 272 -4.96 -12.32 -55.33
C MET A 272 -4.15 -12.54 -54.04
N GLN A 273 -3.13 -13.42 -54.06
CA GLN A 273 -2.21 -13.61 -52.93
C GLN A 273 -1.43 -12.33 -52.60
N SER A 274 -1.00 -11.58 -53.62
CA SER A 274 -0.35 -10.28 -53.40
C SER A 274 -1.30 -9.29 -52.72
N ARG A 275 -2.58 -9.25 -53.11
CA ARG A 275 -3.60 -8.40 -52.45
C ARG A 275 -3.87 -8.84 -51.01
N ILE A 276 -3.91 -10.15 -50.75
CA ILE A 276 -4.11 -10.71 -49.42
C ILE A 276 -2.93 -10.36 -48.50
N LYS A 277 -1.68 -10.56 -48.98
CA LYS A 277 -0.47 -10.17 -48.25
C LYS A 277 -0.42 -8.69 -47.91
N SER A 278 -0.79 -7.81 -48.86
CA SER A 278 -0.84 -6.37 -48.60
C SER A 278 -1.96 -5.99 -47.62
N PHE A 279 -3.10 -6.69 -47.65
CA PHE A 279 -4.20 -6.53 -46.72
C PHE A 279 -3.81 -7.05 -45.31
N GLU A 280 -3.17 -8.20 -45.19
CA GLU A 280 -2.64 -8.74 -43.94
C GLU A 280 -1.62 -7.79 -43.31
N LYS A 281 -0.69 -7.26 -44.10
CA LYS A 281 0.29 -6.29 -43.63
C LYS A 281 -0.39 -5.01 -43.09
N ARG A 282 -1.42 -4.53 -43.78
CA ARG A 282 -2.19 -3.36 -43.35
C ARG A 282 -2.92 -3.64 -42.05
N ILE A 283 -3.55 -4.81 -41.88
CA ILE A 283 -4.24 -5.19 -40.65
C ILE A 283 -3.24 -5.34 -39.50
N LEU A 284 -2.06 -5.93 -39.73
CA LEU A 284 -1.02 -6.07 -38.71
C LEU A 284 -0.53 -4.72 -38.22
N ASN A 285 -0.26 -3.78 -39.14
CA ASN A 285 0.12 -2.41 -38.76
C ASN A 285 -1.00 -1.71 -37.93
N GLU A 286 -2.25 -1.89 -38.36
CA GLU A 286 -3.40 -1.31 -37.63
C GLU A 286 -3.60 -1.96 -36.25
N ILE A 287 -3.29 -3.24 -36.10
CA ILE A 287 -3.28 -3.93 -34.79
C ILE A 287 -2.15 -3.39 -33.93
N GLU A 288 -0.94 -3.24 -34.46
CA GLU A 288 0.21 -2.68 -33.72
C GLU A 288 -0.05 -1.24 -33.26
N GLU A 289 -0.63 -0.40 -34.14
CA GLU A 289 -1.04 0.96 -33.77
C GLU A 289 -2.06 0.96 -32.63
N LYS A 290 -3.07 0.07 -32.68
CA LYS A 290 -4.09 -0.01 -31.63
C LYS A 290 -3.58 -0.67 -30.36
N GLU A 291 -2.67 -1.64 -30.44
CA GLU A 291 -1.99 -2.20 -29.27
C GLU A 291 -1.10 -1.14 -28.59
N GLY A 292 -0.48 -0.25 -29.35
CA GLY A 292 0.26 0.90 -28.84
C GLY A 292 -0.60 1.99 -28.18
N LEU A 293 -1.89 2.04 -28.49
CA LEU A 293 -2.86 2.96 -27.87
C LEU A 293 -3.47 2.41 -26.57
N LEU A 294 -3.21 1.15 -26.22
CA LEU A 294 -3.70 0.58 -24.97
C LEU A 294 -3.00 1.27 -23.78
N ASN A 295 -3.78 1.96 -22.99
CA ASN A 295 -3.30 2.56 -21.75
C ASN A 295 -2.89 1.47 -20.76
N GLU A 296 -1.69 1.57 -20.18
CA GLU A 296 -1.29 0.75 -19.04
C GLU A 296 -2.15 1.14 -17.82
N ILE A 297 -3.22 0.41 -17.59
CA ILE A 297 -4.02 0.52 -16.38
C ILE A 297 -3.43 -0.48 -15.38
N GLU A 298 -3.11 -0.01 -14.19
CA GLU A 298 -2.80 -0.91 -13.09
C GLU A 298 -4.06 -1.72 -12.75
N GLU A 299 -4.20 -2.89 -13.37
CA GLU A 299 -5.28 -3.81 -13.03
C GLU A 299 -5.11 -4.27 -11.58
N ILE A 300 -6.08 -3.90 -10.77
CA ILE A 300 -6.27 -4.51 -9.45
C ILE A 300 -6.84 -5.89 -9.72
N THR A 301 -5.96 -6.88 -9.84
CA THR A 301 -6.38 -8.28 -10.00
C THR A 301 -7.16 -8.69 -8.75
N ASP A 302 -8.30 -9.33 -8.93
CA ASP A 302 -9.17 -9.74 -7.83
C ASP A 302 -8.44 -10.69 -6.88
N LEU A 303 -8.12 -10.18 -5.71
CA LEU A 303 -7.66 -10.99 -4.59
C LEU A 303 -8.81 -11.93 -4.19
N LYS A 304 -8.53 -13.20 -3.95
CA LYS A 304 -9.54 -14.16 -3.52
C LYS A 304 -9.37 -14.46 -2.04
N LEU A 305 -10.46 -14.41 -1.30
CA LEU A 305 -10.57 -14.83 0.10
C LEU A 305 -11.54 -15.98 0.17
N GLN A 306 -11.27 -16.98 1.01
CA GLN A 306 -12.14 -18.14 1.23
C GLN A 306 -12.54 -18.21 2.71
N PRO A 307 -13.48 -17.37 3.16
CA PRO A 307 -13.97 -17.44 4.53
C PRO A 307 -14.75 -18.74 4.74
N LEU A 308 -14.47 -19.42 5.84
CA LEU A 308 -15.23 -20.59 6.26
C LEU A 308 -16.47 -20.14 7.02
N THR A 309 -17.56 -20.91 6.87
CA THR A 309 -18.77 -20.73 7.67
C THR A 309 -18.81 -21.76 8.80
N HIS A 310 -19.15 -21.30 10.00
CA HIS A 310 -19.34 -22.17 11.16
C HIS A 310 -20.83 -22.50 11.34
N HIS A 311 -21.16 -23.63 11.96
CA HIS A 311 -22.56 -24.02 12.18
C HIS A 311 -23.29 -23.17 13.23
N LYS A 312 -22.54 -22.49 14.13
CA LYS A 312 -23.07 -21.53 15.09
C LYS A 312 -22.90 -20.12 14.58
N GLU A 313 -23.92 -19.28 14.71
CA GLU A 313 -23.87 -17.87 14.31
C GLU A 313 -22.95 -17.03 15.21
N ARG A 314 -23.04 -17.22 16.55
CA ARG A 314 -22.21 -16.52 17.52
C ARG A 314 -20.90 -17.28 17.71
N LEU A 315 -19.79 -16.65 17.37
CA LEU A 315 -18.45 -17.27 17.39
C LEU A 315 -17.71 -16.98 18.70
N ILE A 316 -17.81 -15.76 19.20
CA ILE A 316 -17.14 -15.30 20.43
C ILE A 316 -18.14 -14.50 21.24
N GLU A 317 -18.19 -14.73 22.53
CA GLU A 317 -18.98 -13.97 23.51
C GLU A 317 -18.09 -13.56 24.68
N CYS A 318 -18.10 -12.29 25.02
CA CYS A 318 -17.36 -11.69 26.11
C CYS A 318 -18.35 -10.94 27.00
N LYS A 319 -18.43 -11.27 28.30
CA LYS A 319 -19.33 -10.63 29.27
C LYS A 319 -18.55 -10.20 30.50
N ASP A 320 -18.62 -8.91 30.81
CA ASP A 320 -18.01 -8.28 31.98
C ASP A 320 -16.54 -8.67 32.19
N PHE A 321 -15.85 -8.88 31.05
CA PHE A 321 -14.49 -9.40 31.04
C PHE A 321 -13.49 -8.33 31.47
N SER A 322 -12.64 -8.70 32.42
CA SER A 322 -11.49 -7.90 32.83
C SER A 322 -10.25 -8.78 32.91
N LEU A 323 -9.09 -8.19 32.64
CA LEU A 323 -7.81 -8.86 32.61
C LEU A 323 -6.77 -8.02 33.35
N CYS A 324 -6.06 -8.64 34.29
CA CYS A 324 -4.99 -8.03 35.06
C CYS A 324 -3.73 -8.90 34.97
N TYR A 325 -2.60 -8.32 34.58
CA TYR A 325 -1.31 -9.03 34.61
C TYR A 325 -0.83 -9.21 36.05
N LYS A 326 -0.23 -10.36 36.35
CA LYS A 326 0.34 -10.65 37.67
C LYS A 326 1.38 -9.60 38.06
N GLY A 327 1.17 -8.92 39.17
CA GLY A 327 2.02 -7.83 39.65
C GLY A 327 1.66 -6.43 39.13
N ALA A 328 0.62 -6.28 38.31
CA ALA A 328 0.11 -4.97 37.94
C ALA A 328 -0.95 -4.48 38.94
N GLU A 329 -0.88 -3.21 39.32
CA GLU A 329 -1.86 -2.59 40.23
C GLU A 329 -3.23 -2.31 39.57
N LYS A 330 -3.24 -2.18 38.25
CA LYS A 330 -4.45 -1.83 37.48
C LYS A 330 -4.72 -2.87 36.41
N PRO A 331 -6.01 -3.22 36.18
CA PRO A 331 -6.36 -4.11 35.08
C PRO A 331 -6.05 -3.47 33.73
N SER A 332 -5.47 -4.26 32.83
CA SER A 332 -5.19 -3.83 31.45
C SER A 332 -6.45 -3.80 30.59
N VAL A 333 -7.43 -4.67 30.88
CA VAL A 333 -8.76 -4.66 30.27
C VAL A 333 -9.77 -4.57 31.38
N LYS A 334 -10.78 -3.68 31.26
CA LYS A 334 -11.73 -3.43 32.33
C LYS A 334 -13.16 -3.51 31.84
N ASN A 335 -13.91 -4.48 32.36
CA ASN A 335 -15.36 -4.64 32.25
C ASN A 335 -15.90 -4.53 30.81
N ILE A 336 -15.35 -5.32 29.88
CA ILE A 336 -15.74 -5.31 28.46
C ILE A 336 -16.78 -6.40 28.19
N SER A 337 -17.85 -6.01 27.48
CA SER A 337 -18.89 -6.92 27.03
C SER A 337 -19.15 -6.70 25.53
N PHE A 338 -18.99 -7.78 24.74
CA PHE A 338 -19.29 -7.80 23.32
C PHE A 338 -19.46 -9.22 22.81
N GLU A 339 -20.03 -9.34 21.63
CA GLU A 339 -20.13 -10.61 20.91
C GLU A 339 -19.72 -10.42 19.45
N ILE A 340 -19.24 -11.49 18.83
CA ILE A 340 -18.91 -11.55 17.40
C ILE A 340 -19.79 -12.60 16.75
N VAL A 341 -20.60 -12.17 15.81
CA VAL A 341 -21.48 -13.00 14.98
C VAL A 341 -20.86 -13.17 13.59
N GLN A 342 -21.20 -14.26 12.89
CA GLN A 342 -20.70 -14.50 11.55
C GLN A 342 -21.04 -13.35 10.60
N GLY A 343 -20.05 -12.94 9.77
CA GLY A 343 -20.18 -11.82 8.84
C GLY A 343 -19.95 -10.43 9.47
N GLU A 344 -19.83 -10.35 10.82
CA GLU A 344 -19.51 -9.08 11.48
C GLU A 344 -18.01 -8.75 11.36
N ARG A 345 -17.73 -7.47 11.18
CA ARG A 345 -16.40 -6.88 11.25
C ARG A 345 -16.34 -5.97 12.45
N VAL A 346 -15.85 -6.52 13.56
CA VAL A 346 -15.79 -5.87 14.86
C VAL A 346 -14.47 -5.16 15.03
N PHE A 347 -14.50 -3.85 15.31
CA PHE A 347 -13.30 -3.06 15.59
C PHE A 347 -13.17 -2.79 17.08
N LEU A 348 -11.98 -3.06 17.64
CA LEU A 348 -11.60 -2.64 18.98
C LEU A 348 -11.01 -1.23 18.92
N ASP A 349 -11.71 -0.26 19.51
CA ASP A 349 -11.32 1.14 19.54
C ASP A 349 -10.90 1.57 20.95
N GLY A 350 -9.74 2.20 21.06
CA GLY A 350 -9.19 2.67 22.32
C GLY A 350 -7.76 3.13 22.17
N ASN A 351 -7.27 3.86 23.17
CA ASN A 351 -5.93 4.42 23.18
C ASN A 351 -4.84 3.34 23.28
N ASN A 352 -3.60 3.69 23.00
CA ASN A 352 -2.49 2.77 23.17
C ASN A 352 -2.36 2.36 24.64
N GLY A 353 -2.11 1.06 24.87
CA GLY A 353 -2.00 0.51 26.22
C GLY A 353 -3.32 0.13 26.91
N CYS A 354 -4.51 0.37 26.30
CA CYS A 354 -5.80 0.00 26.91
C CYS A 354 -6.13 -1.51 26.88
N GLY A 355 -5.19 -2.36 26.44
CA GLY A 355 -5.33 -3.81 26.53
C GLY A 355 -5.87 -4.53 25.31
N LYS A 356 -5.96 -3.89 24.13
CA LYS A 356 -6.45 -4.49 22.87
C LYS A 356 -5.74 -5.80 22.54
N SER A 357 -4.41 -5.78 22.46
CA SER A 357 -3.60 -6.97 22.16
C SER A 357 -3.66 -8.01 23.29
N SER A 358 -3.89 -7.60 24.54
CA SER A 358 -4.09 -8.53 25.67
C SER A 358 -5.40 -9.28 25.55
N LEU A 359 -6.48 -8.62 25.13
CA LEU A 359 -7.77 -9.26 24.86
C LEU A 359 -7.64 -10.26 23.70
N ILE A 360 -6.98 -9.88 22.61
CA ILE A 360 -6.72 -10.78 21.47
C ILE A 360 -5.93 -12.01 21.93
N LYS A 361 -4.87 -11.83 22.72
CA LYS A 361 -4.10 -12.97 23.28
C LYS A 361 -4.94 -13.90 24.14
N SER A 362 -5.89 -13.37 24.91
CA SER A 362 -6.80 -14.18 25.73
C SER A 362 -7.75 -15.00 24.85
N ILE A 363 -8.29 -14.42 23.77
CA ILE A 363 -9.13 -15.15 22.80
C ILE A 363 -8.32 -16.28 22.15
N LEU A 364 -7.10 -16.01 21.69
CA LEU A 364 -6.22 -16.99 21.07
C LEU A 364 -5.80 -18.11 22.05
N ALA A 365 -5.55 -17.78 23.31
CA ALA A 365 -5.21 -18.75 24.35
C ALA A 365 -6.36 -19.73 24.58
N GLN A 366 -7.58 -19.25 24.62
CA GLN A 366 -8.77 -20.08 24.82
C GLN A 366 -9.03 -21.02 23.63
N VAL A 367 -8.85 -20.55 22.40
CA VAL A 367 -8.97 -21.40 21.20
C VAL A 367 -7.91 -22.51 21.20
N ASN A 368 -6.68 -22.20 21.61
CA ASN A 368 -5.58 -23.15 21.67
C ASN A 368 -5.66 -24.10 22.90
N GLY A 369 -6.69 -24.01 23.72
CA GLY A 369 -6.88 -24.85 24.89
C GLY A 369 -5.84 -24.66 26.00
N LYS A 370 -5.15 -23.50 26.04
CA LYS A 370 -4.19 -23.20 27.11
C LYS A 370 -4.93 -23.01 28.43
N ALA A 371 -4.49 -23.73 29.44
CA ALA A 371 -5.06 -23.59 30.77
C ALA A 371 -4.77 -22.19 31.35
N GLU A 372 -5.71 -21.58 32.07
CA GLU A 372 -5.55 -20.29 32.72
C GLU A 372 -4.29 -20.20 33.61
N ARG A 373 -3.84 -21.34 34.15
CA ARG A 373 -2.62 -21.43 34.99
C ARG A 373 -1.32 -21.17 34.23
N GLU A 374 -1.32 -21.34 32.91
CA GLU A 374 -0.16 -21.06 32.03
C GLU A 374 -0.09 -19.59 31.61
N LEU A 375 -1.12 -18.80 31.94
CA LEU A 375 -1.20 -17.41 31.55
C LEU A 375 -0.61 -16.52 32.65
N ASN A 376 0.14 -15.51 32.24
CA ASN A 376 0.77 -14.57 33.16
C ASN A 376 -0.20 -13.41 33.57
N TYR A 377 -1.52 -13.71 33.56
CA TYR A 377 -2.57 -12.78 33.91
C TYR A 377 -3.76 -13.51 34.54
N GLU A 378 -4.56 -12.76 35.27
CA GLU A 378 -5.81 -13.22 35.90
C GLU A 378 -6.99 -12.59 35.16
N THR A 379 -8.07 -13.33 35.00
CA THR A 379 -9.28 -12.87 34.32
C THR A 379 -10.49 -12.93 35.23
N THR A 380 -11.40 -11.99 35.07
CA THR A 380 -12.73 -11.97 35.69
C THR A 380 -13.78 -11.79 34.60
N GLY A 381 -15.02 -12.23 34.87
CA GLY A 381 -16.07 -12.28 33.85
C GLY A 381 -16.00 -13.54 33.02
N THR A 382 -16.66 -13.55 31.87
CA THR A 382 -16.71 -14.73 30.98
C THR A 382 -16.24 -14.38 29.57
N LEU A 383 -15.33 -15.19 29.06
CA LEU A 383 -14.94 -15.21 27.65
C LEU A 383 -15.27 -16.60 27.11
N SER A 384 -16.17 -16.70 26.16
CA SER A 384 -16.60 -17.95 25.56
C SER A 384 -16.30 -17.96 24.07
N VAL A 385 -15.58 -18.98 23.62
CA VAL A 385 -15.24 -19.19 22.21
C VAL A 385 -15.79 -20.54 21.77
N VAL A 386 -16.37 -20.58 20.59
CA VAL A 386 -16.95 -21.81 20.04
C VAL A 386 -15.86 -22.84 19.74
N SER A 387 -16.12 -24.12 20.06
CA SER A 387 -15.20 -25.22 19.76
C SER A 387 -15.02 -25.44 18.26
N GLY A 388 -13.80 -25.77 17.83
CA GLY A 388 -13.46 -25.99 16.43
C GLY A 388 -13.32 -24.73 15.58
N LEU A 389 -13.22 -23.56 16.21
CA LEU A 389 -13.02 -22.30 15.51
C LEU A 389 -11.62 -22.24 14.87
N LYS A 390 -11.56 -22.07 13.55
CA LYS A 390 -10.32 -21.81 12.84
C LYS A 390 -10.09 -20.30 12.76
N ILE A 391 -8.94 -19.85 13.28
CA ILE A 391 -8.56 -18.43 13.32
C ILE A 391 -7.35 -18.19 12.42
N SER A 392 -7.42 -17.14 11.61
CA SER A 392 -6.26 -16.57 10.95
C SER A 392 -5.86 -15.31 11.71
N TYR A 393 -4.63 -15.27 12.24
CA TYR A 393 -4.15 -14.19 13.10
C TYR A 393 -2.96 -13.45 12.50
N ILE A 394 -3.06 -12.13 12.44
CA ILE A 394 -1.93 -11.24 12.13
C ILE A 394 -1.52 -10.53 13.42
N SER A 395 -0.27 -10.78 13.84
CA SER A 395 0.32 -10.11 14.99
C SER A 395 0.89 -8.74 14.65
N GLN A 396 0.94 -7.87 15.65
CA GLN A 396 1.67 -6.60 15.55
C GLN A 396 3.17 -6.85 15.35
N ASP A 397 3.75 -7.82 16.06
CA ASP A 397 5.16 -8.22 15.97
C ASP A 397 5.43 -9.08 14.73
N THR A 398 6.41 -8.68 13.94
CA THR A 398 6.87 -9.36 12.72
C THR A 398 8.21 -10.06 12.90
N SER A 399 8.84 -9.99 14.08
CA SER A 399 10.20 -10.52 14.38
C SER A 399 10.33 -12.04 14.18
N HIS A 400 9.20 -12.75 14.21
CA HIS A 400 9.12 -14.19 13.98
C HIS A 400 9.29 -14.60 12.51
N LEU A 401 9.20 -13.65 11.56
CA LEU A 401 9.38 -13.92 10.14
C LEU A 401 10.85 -14.05 9.80
N ARG A 402 11.29 -15.28 9.53
CA ARG A 402 12.65 -15.64 9.17
C ARG A 402 12.66 -16.72 8.10
N GLY A 403 13.74 -16.78 7.32
CA GLY A 403 13.91 -17.76 6.26
C GLY A 403 13.24 -17.32 4.94
N THR A 404 13.18 -18.22 3.97
CA THR A 404 12.65 -17.93 2.64
C THR A 404 11.13 -17.97 2.62
N LEU A 405 10.52 -17.24 1.68
CA LEU A 405 9.06 -17.27 1.44
C LEU A 405 8.54 -18.70 1.13
N LYS A 406 9.39 -19.54 0.50
CA LYS A 406 9.04 -20.94 0.19
C LYS A 406 8.91 -21.76 1.47
N ALA A 407 9.92 -21.71 2.35
CA ALA A 407 9.89 -22.42 3.63
C ALA A 407 8.74 -21.93 4.52
N TYR A 408 8.42 -20.63 4.47
CA TYR A 408 7.28 -20.06 5.18
C TYR A 408 5.94 -20.60 4.66
N ALA A 409 5.77 -20.69 3.34
CA ALA A 409 4.55 -21.22 2.72
C ALA A 409 4.36 -22.71 3.07
N GLU A 410 5.42 -23.53 2.99
CA GLU A 410 5.40 -24.95 3.37
C GLU A 410 5.04 -25.15 4.86
N LYS A 411 5.63 -24.33 5.76
CA LYS A 411 5.36 -24.40 7.19
C LYS A 411 3.90 -24.08 7.55
N ASN A 412 3.26 -23.19 6.81
CA ASN A 412 1.90 -22.72 7.07
C ASN A 412 0.84 -23.38 6.19
N ASP A 413 1.20 -24.41 5.41
CA ASP A 413 0.32 -25.13 4.48
C ASP A 413 -0.37 -24.19 3.46
N ILE A 414 0.41 -23.27 2.90
CA ILE A 414 -0.05 -22.26 1.93
C ILE A 414 0.54 -22.57 0.54
N ASP A 415 -0.29 -22.47 -0.49
CA ASP A 415 0.20 -22.57 -1.88
C ASP A 415 1.20 -21.43 -2.18
N TYR A 416 2.45 -21.82 -2.44
CA TYR A 416 3.53 -20.88 -2.71
C TYR A 416 3.27 -20.03 -3.95
N THR A 417 2.65 -20.58 -4.99
CA THR A 417 2.35 -19.86 -6.23
C THR A 417 1.30 -18.78 -6.00
N LEU A 418 0.26 -19.11 -5.23
CA LEU A 418 -0.77 -18.15 -4.85
C LEU A 418 -0.19 -17.06 -3.93
N LEU A 419 0.68 -17.42 -2.99
CA LEU A 419 1.36 -16.46 -2.12
C LEU A 419 2.17 -15.45 -2.95
N LEU A 420 2.99 -15.91 -3.90
CA LEU A 420 3.75 -15.02 -4.78
C LEU A 420 2.85 -14.15 -5.65
N THR A 421 1.71 -14.69 -6.11
CA THR A 421 0.75 -13.94 -6.90
C THR A 421 0.13 -12.80 -6.09
N LEU A 422 -0.33 -13.09 -4.86
CA LEU A 422 -0.85 -12.06 -3.95
C LEU A 422 0.20 -11.02 -3.59
N LEU A 423 1.43 -11.42 -3.30
CA LEU A 423 2.52 -10.50 -3.00
C LEU A 423 2.81 -9.56 -4.17
N ARG A 424 2.74 -10.06 -5.42
CA ARG A 424 2.86 -9.20 -6.62
C ARG A 424 1.73 -8.19 -6.70
N GLN A 425 0.51 -8.60 -6.42
CA GLN A 425 -0.65 -7.70 -6.40
C GLN A 425 -0.51 -6.61 -5.33
N LEU A 426 0.14 -6.93 -4.21
CA LEU A 426 0.54 -5.97 -3.17
C LEU A 426 1.85 -5.23 -3.49
N ASP A 427 2.29 -5.24 -4.76
CA ASP A 427 3.49 -4.55 -5.27
C ASP A 427 4.82 -5.05 -4.65
N PHE A 428 4.93 -6.35 -4.46
CA PHE A 428 6.17 -6.98 -4.04
C PHE A 428 7.04 -7.30 -5.26
N SER A 429 8.27 -6.80 -5.32
CA SER A 429 9.14 -6.99 -6.49
C SER A 429 9.66 -8.43 -6.59
N ARG A 430 9.89 -8.90 -7.83
CA ARG A 430 10.41 -10.26 -8.08
C ARG A 430 11.77 -10.51 -7.43
N VAL A 431 12.62 -9.50 -7.38
CA VAL A 431 13.96 -9.59 -6.78
C VAL A 431 13.89 -9.95 -5.30
N GLN A 432 12.83 -9.53 -4.62
CA GLN A 432 12.63 -9.78 -3.18
C GLN A 432 12.21 -11.22 -2.88
N PHE A 433 11.63 -11.94 -3.83
CA PHE A 433 11.18 -13.33 -3.60
C PHE A 433 12.30 -14.31 -3.25
N GLY A 434 13.53 -14.03 -3.68
CA GLY A 434 14.72 -14.86 -3.37
C GLY A 434 15.45 -14.48 -2.08
N LYS A 435 15.04 -13.41 -1.40
CA LYS A 435 15.69 -12.93 -0.18
C LYS A 435 15.14 -13.61 1.06
N ASP A 436 15.95 -13.60 2.13
CA ASP A 436 15.48 -13.97 3.46
C ASP A 436 14.51 -12.89 4.00
N MET A 437 13.44 -13.31 4.68
CA MET A 437 12.47 -12.39 5.27
C MET A 437 13.05 -11.52 6.40
N ILE A 438 14.22 -11.85 6.94
CA ILE A 438 14.96 -11.00 7.89
C ILE A 438 15.35 -9.68 7.23
N GLU A 439 15.69 -9.70 5.93
CA GLU A 439 16.08 -8.52 5.15
C GLU A 439 14.89 -7.66 4.71
N PHE A 440 13.66 -8.14 4.93
CA PHE A 440 12.48 -7.41 4.54
C PHE A 440 12.23 -6.20 5.44
N SER A 441 11.80 -5.09 4.84
CA SER A 441 11.28 -3.97 5.61
C SER A 441 10.00 -4.38 6.36
N GLU A 442 9.66 -3.64 7.43
CA GLU A 442 8.45 -3.92 8.21
C GLU A 442 7.18 -3.94 7.35
N GLY A 443 7.06 -3.02 6.38
CA GLY A 443 5.93 -3.03 5.43
C GLY A 443 5.91 -4.27 4.53
N GLN A 444 7.08 -4.80 4.13
CA GLN A 444 7.17 -6.03 3.36
C GLN A 444 6.77 -7.24 4.20
N LYS A 445 7.24 -7.33 5.44
CA LYS A 445 6.84 -8.37 6.38
C LYS A 445 5.33 -8.36 6.64
N LYS A 446 4.73 -7.18 6.84
CA LYS A 446 3.28 -7.04 6.98
C LYS A 446 2.52 -7.50 5.73
N LYS A 447 3.00 -7.17 4.52
CA LYS A 447 2.41 -7.68 3.27
C LYS A 447 2.44 -9.22 3.21
N VAL A 448 3.52 -9.87 3.68
CA VAL A 448 3.60 -11.33 3.75
C VAL A 448 2.55 -11.88 4.73
N LEU A 449 2.41 -11.29 5.92
CA LEU A 449 1.41 -11.71 6.89
C LEU A 449 -0.03 -11.55 6.37
N ILE A 450 -0.32 -10.43 5.70
CA ILE A 450 -1.63 -10.19 5.10
C ILE A 450 -1.90 -11.21 3.99
N ALA A 451 -0.96 -11.42 3.07
CA ALA A 451 -1.10 -12.39 2.00
C ALA A 451 -1.30 -13.82 2.54
N SER A 452 -0.54 -14.19 3.56
CA SER A 452 -0.70 -15.48 4.26
C SER A 452 -2.08 -15.61 4.91
N SER A 453 -2.52 -14.58 5.63
CA SER A 453 -3.84 -14.57 6.27
C SER A 453 -4.98 -14.69 5.27
N LEU A 454 -4.90 -13.99 4.13
CA LEU A 454 -5.90 -14.04 3.07
C LEU A 454 -6.00 -15.42 2.38
N LEU A 455 -4.88 -16.17 2.32
CA LEU A 455 -4.83 -17.51 1.74
C LEU A 455 -5.25 -18.59 2.73
N THR A 456 -5.25 -18.29 4.02
CA THR A 456 -5.61 -19.26 5.06
C THR A 456 -7.14 -19.32 5.23
N PRO A 457 -7.81 -20.45 4.93
CA PRO A 457 -9.24 -20.58 5.18
C PRO A 457 -9.54 -20.52 6.68
N ALA A 458 -10.31 -19.54 7.12
CA ALA A 458 -10.63 -19.32 8.53
C ALA A 458 -12.11 -18.94 8.73
N HIS A 459 -12.64 -19.23 9.93
CA HIS A 459 -13.98 -18.81 10.35
C HIS A 459 -13.96 -17.34 10.81
N ILE A 460 -12.83 -16.89 11.41
CA ILE A 460 -12.62 -15.52 11.86
C ILE A 460 -11.17 -15.09 11.58
N TYR A 461 -11.03 -13.87 11.12
CA TYR A 461 -9.74 -13.21 10.90
C TYR A 461 -9.51 -12.20 12.02
N ILE A 462 -8.44 -12.38 12.78
CA ILE A 462 -8.04 -11.47 13.86
C ILE A 462 -6.79 -10.72 13.41
N TRP A 463 -6.91 -9.40 13.23
CA TRP A 463 -5.81 -8.58 12.74
C TRP A 463 -5.46 -7.48 13.75
N ASP A 464 -4.23 -7.50 14.24
CA ASP A 464 -3.69 -6.55 15.20
C ASP A 464 -2.73 -5.58 14.48
N GLU A 465 -3.22 -4.39 14.16
CA GLU A 465 -2.55 -3.31 13.41
C GLU A 465 -1.87 -3.81 12.10
N PRO A 466 -2.62 -4.46 11.20
CA PRO A 466 -2.05 -5.04 9.98
C PRO A 466 -1.59 -3.98 8.97
N LEU A 467 -2.19 -2.78 8.99
CA LEU A 467 -1.97 -1.76 7.97
C LEU A 467 -0.80 -0.82 8.27
N ASN A 468 -0.17 -0.94 9.44
CA ASN A 468 1.03 -0.16 9.73
C ASN A 468 2.12 -0.43 8.69
N TYR A 469 2.76 0.64 8.16
CA TYR A 469 3.76 0.59 7.10
C TYR A 469 3.26 0.11 5.72
N ILE A 470 1.95 -0.10 5.56
CA ILE A 470 1.36 -0.45 4.27
C ILE A 470 0.98 0.83 3.51
N ASP A 471 1.37 0.92 2.24
CA ASP A 471 1.06 2.08 1.40
C ASP A 471 -0.44 2.22 1.14
N VAL A 472 -0.87 3.46 0.87
CA VAL A 472 -2.28 3.83 0.69
C VAL A 472 -2.97 2.97 -0.38
N PHE A 473 -2.29 2.66 -1.48
CA PHE A 473 -2.86 1.86 -2.58
C PHE A 473 -3.11 0.42 -2.15
N SER A 474 -2.13 -0.20 -1.47
CA SER A 474 -2.29 -1.55 -0.91
C SER A 474 -3.40 -1.60 0.16
N ARG A 475 -3.53 -0.55 1.01
CA ARG A 475 -4.64 -0.44 1.97
C ARG A 475 -6.00 -0.42 1.27
N MET A 476 -6.15 0.39 0.24
CA MET A 476 -7.40 0.47 -0.53
C MET A 476 -7.74 -0.83 -1.26
N GLN A 477 -6.74 -1.56 -1.75
CA GLN A 477 -6.95 -2.89 -2.33
C GLN A 477 -7.48 -3.88 -1.30
N ILE A 478 -6.88 -3.91 -0.11
CA ILE A 478 -7.32 -4.76 1.01
C ILE A 478 -8.75 -4.38 1.43
N GLU A 479 -9.04 -3.08 1.54
CA GLU A 479 -10.37 -2.57 1.88
C GLU A 479 -11.44 -3.04 0.89
N LYS A 480 -11.20 -2.87 -0.43
CA LYS A 480 -12.11 -3.35 -1.49
C LYS A 480 -12.33 -4.87 -1.40
N LEU A 481 -11.28 -5.64 -1.14
CA LEU A 481 -11.38 -7.10 -0.95
C LEU A 481 -12.24 -7.47 0.27
N LEU A 482 -11.98 -6.85 1.42
CA LEU A 482 -12.73 -7.11 2.64
C LEU A 482 -14.20 -6.70 2.54
N MET A 483 -14.50 -5.63 1.79
CA MET A 483 -15.88 -5.24 1.45
C MET A 483 -16.57 -6.29 0.58
N HIS A 484 -15.88 -6.81 -0.42
CA HIS A 484 -16.46 -7.75 -1.38
C HIS A 484 -16.78 -9.11 -0.74
N TYR A 485 -15.85 -9.66 0.05
CA TYR A 485 -16.01 -10.99 0.66
C TYR A 485 -16.71 -10.97 2.02
N ALA A 486 -16.79 -9.81 2.66
CA ALA A 486 -17.42 -9.60 3.97
C ALA A 486 -17.08 -10.69 5.02
N PRO A 487 -15.78 -11.03 5.24
CA PRO A 487 -15.40 -12.06 6.20
C PRO A 487 -15.73 -11.64 7.64
N THR A 488 -15.88 -12.63 8.54
CA THR A 488 -15.97 -12.34 9.97
C THR A 488 -14.60 -11.92 10.50
N MET A 489 -14.52 -10.74 11.14
CA MET A 489 -13.23 -10.17 11.56
C MET A 489 -13.28 -9.54 12.95
N LEU A 490 -12.16 -9.63 13.65
CA LEU A 490 -11.84 -8.81 14.81
C LEU A 490 -10.60 -7.98 14.48
N LEU A 491 -10.72 -6.66 14.48
CA LEU A 491 -9.73 -5.73 13.95
C LEU A 491 -9.31 -4.72 15.02
N VAL A 492 -8.01 -4.48 15.08
CA VAL A 492 -7.42 -3.32 15.76
C VAL A 492 -6.77 -2.46 14.70
N GLU A 493 -7.29 -1.26 14.48
CA GLU A 493 -6.75 -0.32 13.49
C GLU A 493 -7.01 1.12 13.90
N HIS A 494 -6.09 2.00 13.47
CA HIS A 494 -6.15 3.42 13.74
C HIS A 494 -6.54 4.27 12.51
N ASP A 495 -6.62 3.68 11.32
CA ASP A 495 -7.07 4.36 10.09
C ASP A 495 -8.59 4.62 10.17
N VAL A 496 -8.97 5.89 10.20
CA VAL A 496 -10.37 6.33 10.37
C VAL A 496 -11.21 5.91 9.17
N LYS A 497 -10.72 6.15 7.95
CA LYS A 497 -11.44 5.80 6.71
C LYS A 497 -11.66 4.29 6.57
N PHE A 498 -10.63 3.50 6.87
CA PHE A 498 -10.73 2.04 6.85
C PHE A 498 -11.76 1.53 7.86
N LYS A 499 -11.78 2.13 9.06
CA LYS A 499 -12.76 1.81 10.11
C LYS A 499 -14.18 2.18 9.69
N GLU A 500 -14.41 3.39 9.19
CA GLU A 500 -15.72 3.86 8.73
C GLU A 500 -16.29 3.00 7.59
N THR A 501 -15.43 2.55 6.67
CA THR A 501 -15.86 1.77 5.51
C THR A 501 -16.18 0.31 5.85
N LEU A 502 -15.40 -0.31 6.74
CA LEU A 502 -15.51 -1.75 7.00
C LEU A 502 -16.28 -2.11 8.25
N SER A 503 -16.35 -1.25 9.25
CA SER A 503 -16.87 -1.63 10.56
C SER A 503 -18.38 -1.87 10.52
N THR A 504 -18.79 -3.03 11.01
CA THR A 504 -20.20 -3.32 11.32
C THR A 504 -20.51 -3.09 12.79
N LYS A 505 -19.50 -3.18 13.65
CA LYS A 505 -19.62 -3.00 15.09
C LYS A 505 -18.34 -2.40 15.67
N LEU A 506 -18.48 -1.45 16.57
CA LEU A 506 -17.38 -0.80 17.27
C LEU A 506 -17.44 -1.12 18.76
N VAL A 507 -16.35 -1.63 19.32
CA VAL A 507 -16.19 -1.93 20.74
C VAL A 507 -15.18 -0.96 21.31
N LYS A 508 -15.63 -0.08 22.22
CA LYS A 508 -14.75 0.87 22.93
C LYS A 508 -14.12 0.18 24.14
N MET A 509 -12.80 0.36 24.27
CA MET A 509 -12.00 -0.17 25.38
C MET A 509 -11.50 0.91 26.32
#